data_c0af46ea590febc83aa2907132249543
#
_entry.id   c0af46ea590febc83aa2907132249543
#
_cell.length_a   1.000
_cell.length_b   1.000
_cell.length_c   1.000
_cell.angle_alpha   90.00
_cell.angle_beta   90.00
_cell.angle_gamma   90.00
#
_symmetry.space_group_name_H-M   'P 1'
#
loop_
_entity.id
_entity.type
_entity.pdbx_description
1 polymer ?
#
loop_
_entity_poly.entity_id
_entity_poly.type
_entity_poly.pdbx_seq_one_letter_code
_entity_poly.pdbx_strand_id
1 'polypeptide(L)'
;MSFMLATIKTASGPRAAMVVGDRVLDIAAASGHAEDATMLHIMETWAETLPRLDALATKAATSGIPLSEAHLLAPILNPGGIFCAGSNYGDHAAEMAARSGQPAPPDPHTLGLRSWHFMKTRHCIIGPGATVTMQPRSKKIDWEIELALIIGKTARNVSEADALDYVAGYLIANDLSARDLGNREGLPATSSFKADWIAHKNWDGSCPLGPWITLARDIPNPHDLKMVLDVNGVVKQDSNSSHMIFNINEQIADLSRNFTLHPGDLILTGTPAGVGAGRGEFLNKGDVVRLRIDHLGELVNTMA
;
A
#
# COMPACT_ATOMS: atom_id res chain seq x y z
N MET A 1 0.99 4.35 24.83
CA MET A 1 2.17 3.64 24.27
C MET A 1 1.90 3.44 22.80
N SER A 2 2.87 3.74 21.91
CA SER A 2 2.69 3.51 20.47
C SER A 2 2.71 2.01 20.15
N PHE A 3 1.90 1.58 19.19
CA PHE A 3 1.84 0.21 18.68
C PHE A 3 1.47 0.20 17.20
N MET A 4 1.80 -0.89 16.52
CA MET A 4 1.38 -1.17 15.15
C MET A 4 0.43 -2.37 15.13
N LEU A 5 -0.34 -2.48 14.06
CA LEU A 5 -1.27 -3.59 13.84
C LEU A 5 -0.77 -4.48 12.70
N ALA A 6 -0.71 -5.77 12.94
CA ALA A 6 -0.25 -6.77 11.99
C ALA A 6 -1.23 -7.95 11.91
N THR A 7 -1.05 -8.78 10.91
CA THR A 7 -1.66 -10.12 10.87
C THR A 7 -0.54 -11.15 10.96
N ILE A 8 -0.68 -12.12 11.85
CA ILE A 8 0.28 -13.21 12.03
C ILE A 8 -0.31 -14.55 11.61
N LYS A 9 0.54 -15.44 11.14
CA LYS A 9 0.19 -16.85 10.91
C LYS A 9 0.28 -17.61 12.22
N THR A 10 -0.78 -18.32 12.60
CA THR A 10 -0.80 -19.23 13.75
C THR A 10 -1.20 -20.64 13.31
N ALA A 11 -1.15 -21.61 14.23
CA ALA A 11 -1.62 -22.98 13.97
C ALA A 11 -3.11 -23.04 13.63
N SER A 12 -3.91 -22.08 14.14
CA SER A 12 -5.36 -21.97 13.88
C SER A 12 -5.71 -21.08 12.68
N GLY A 13 -4.71 -20.59 11.94
CA GLY A 13 -4.88 -19.68 10.80
C GLY A 13 -4.39 -18.25 11.07
N PRO A 14 -4.72 -17.30 10.18
CA PRO A 14 -4.36 -15.89 10.33
C PRO A 14 -5.04 -15.26 11.56
N ARG A 15 -4.31 -14.41 12.28
CA ARG A 15 -4.81 -13.70 13.48
C ARG A 15 -4.34 -12.25 13.47
N ALA A 16 -5.24 -11.34 13.80
CA ALA A 16 -4.87 -9.94 14.03
C ALA A 16 -4.01 -9.84 15.28
N ALA A 17 -2.94 -9.08 15.18
CA ALA A 17 -1.94 -8.94 16.22
C ALA A 17 -1.52 -7.47 16.41
N MET A 18 -1.07 -7.17 17.61
CA MET A 18 -0.47 -5.91 18.00
C MET A 18 1.05 -6.07 18.10
N VAL A 19 1.79 -5.12 17.53
CA VAL A 19 3.25 -5.05 17.63
C VAL A 19 3.62 -3.87 18.54
N VAL A 20 4.37 -4.15 19.61
CA VAL A 20 4.90 -3.14 20.54
C VAL A 20 6.39 -3.38 20.73
N GLY A 21 7.23 -2.46 20.25
CA GLY A 21 8.67 -2.66 20.22
C GLY A 21 9.05 -3.92 19.45
N ASP A 22 9.69 -4.87 20.12
CA ASP A 22 10.10 -6.17 19.57
C ASP A 22 9.13 -7.33 19.91
N ARG A 23 7.91 -7.02 20.36
CA ARG A 23 6.91 -7.99 20.82
C ARG A 23 5.65 -7.98 19.94
N VAL A 24 5.06 -9.16 19.79
CA VAL A 24 3.82 -9.37 19.04
C VAL A 24 2.81 -10.11 19.93
N LEU A 25 1.60 -9.58 20.00
CA LEU A 25 0.50 -10.12 20.81
C LEU A 25 -0.72 -10.40 19.94
N ASP A 26 -1.29 -11.62 19.99
CA ASP A 26 -2.60 -11.93 19.39
C ASP A 26 -3.69 -11.12 20.11
N ILE A 27 -4.35 -10.23 19.37
CA ILE A 27 -5.30 -9.27 19.95
C ILE A 27 -6.49 -9.99 20.57
N ALA A 28 -7.15 -10.90 19.87
CA ALA A 28 -8.34 -11.57 20.36
C ALA A 28 -8.04 -12.47 21.56
N ALA A 29 -6.90 -13.18 21.55
CA ALA A 29 -6.49 -14.00 22.68
C ALA A 29 -6.19 -13.14 23.93
N ALA A 30 -5.66 -11.95 23.75
CA ALA A 30 -5.27 -11.06 24.85
C ALA A 30 -6.44 -10.23 25.39
N SER A 31 -7.37 -9.81 24.52
CA SER A 31 -8.55 -9.00 24.88
C SER A 31 -9.69 -9.83 25.44
N GLY A 32 -9.75 -11.12 25.07
CA GLY A 32 -10.91 -11.98 25.33
C GLY A 32 -12.09 -11.74 24.36
N HIS A 33 -11.92 -10.89 23.36
CA HIS A 33 -12.89 -10.59 22.30
C HIS A 33 -12.56 -11.44 21.06
N ALA A 34 -13.26 -12.55 20.86
CA ALA A 34 -12.98 -13.49 19.78
C ALA A 34 -13.16 -12.87 18.37
N GLU A 35 -14.04 -11.88 18.25
CA GLU A 35 -14.31 -11.12 17.05
C GLU A 35 -13.11 -10.28 16.58
N ASP A 36 -12.25 -9.81 17.49
CA ASP A 36 -11.02 -9.08 17.18
C ASP A 36 -9.93 -9.95 16.53
N ALA A 37 -10.29 -11.17 16.10
CA ALA A 37 -9.38 -12.10 15.44
C ALA A 37 -8.93 -11.65 14.05
N THR A 38 -9.67 -10.79 13.38
CA THR A 38 -9.39 -10.36 12.02
C THR A 38 -9.15 -8.85 11.93
N MET A 39 -8.20 -8.43 11.10
CA MET A 39 -7.92 -7.01 10.91
C MET A 39 -9.13 -6.26 10.31
N LEU A 40 -9.88 -6.91 9.43
CA LEU A 40 -11.08 -6.28 8.85
C LEU A 40 -12.11 -5.94 9.94
N HIS A 41 -12.41 -6.86 10.85
CA HIS A 41 -13.35 -6.59 11.96
C HIS A 41 -12.85 -5.43 12.84
N ILE A 42 -11.55 -5.40 13.15
CA ILE A 42 -10.95 -4.30 13.91
C ILE A 42 -11.16 -2.95 13.21
N MET A 43 -11.01 -2.90 11.88
CA MET A 43 -11.25 -1.67 11.12
C MET A 43 -12.75 -1.31 11.09
N GLU A 44 -13.64 -2.29 10.87
CA GLU A 44 -15.10 -2.07 10.85
C GLU A 44 -15.64 -1.53 12.17
N THR A 45 -15.00 -1.89 13.29
CA THR A 45 -15.35 -1.45 14.64
C THR A 45 -14.32 -0.48 15.23
N TRP A 46 -13.57 0.24 14.38
CA TRP A 46 -12.39 1.01 14.76
C TRP A 46 -12.59 1.94 15.96
N ALA A 47 -13.68 2.72 15.98
CA ALA A 47 -13.96 3.66 17.05
C ALA A 47 -14.17 2.99 18.42
N GLU A 48 -14.73 1.78 18.42
CA GLU A 48 -14.99 0.99 19.63
C GLU A 48 -13.77 0.15 20.04
N THR A 49 -13.02 -0.34 19.05
CA THR A 49 -11.87 -1.23 19.27
C THR A 49 -10.62 -0.48 19.68
N LEU A 50 -10.37 0.72 19.14
CA LEU A 50 -9.16 1.49 19.43
C LEU A 50 -8.90 1.73 20.93
N PRO A 51 -9.87 2.12 21.77
CA PRO A 51 -9.65 2.23 23.21
C PRO A 51 -9.23 0.91 23.89
N ARG A 52 -9.76 -0.23 23.41
CA ARG A 52 -9.34 -1.56 23.92
C ARG A 52 -7.91 -1.88 23.51
N LEU A 53 -7.53 -1.54 22.29
CA LEU A 53 -6.15 -1.71 21.81
C LEU A 53 -5.18 -0.86 22.61
N ASP A 54 -5.55 0.38 22.92
CA ASP A 54 -4.74 1.25 23.79
C ASP A 54 -4.50 0.64 25.17
N ALA A 55 -5.52 0.05 25.76
CA ALA A 55 -5.40 -0.64 27.05
C ALA A 55 -4.52 -1.91 26.95
N LEU A 56 -4.53 -2.61 25.81
CA LEU A 56 -3.72 -3.81 25.60
C LEU A 56 -2.24 -3.51 25.33
N ALA A 57 -1.89 -2.31 24.89
CA ALA A 57 -0.52 -1.98 24.47
C ALA A 57 0.50 -2.21 25.59
N THR A 58 0.15 -1.88 26.85
CA THR A 58 1.03 -2.13 28.02
C THR A 58 1.26 -3.63 28.24
N LYS A 59 0.23 -4.45 28.07
CA LYS A 59 0.32 -5.92 28.21
C LYS A 59 1.15 -6.50 27.06
N ALA A 60 0.97 -6.00 25.84
CA ALA A 60 1.71 -6.46 24.67
C ALA A 60 3.21 -6.32 24.82
N ALA A 61 3.67 -5.22 25.40
CA ALA A 61 5.09 -4.95 25.65
C ALA A 61 5.79 -5.97 26.57
N THR A 62 5.03 -6.70 27.40
CA THR A 62 5.57 -7.62 28.41
C THR A 62 5.22 -9.08 28.19
N SER A 63 4.18 -9.39 27.43
CA SER A 63 3.63 -10.76 27.32
C SER A 63 3.52 -11.31 25.90
N GLY A 64 3.84 -10.51 24.86
CA GLY A 64 3.88 -10.98 23.49
C GLY A 64 5.05 -11.91 23.18
N ILE A 65 4.98 -12.63 22.07
CA ILE A 65 6.13 -13.37 21.53
C ILE A 65 7.14 -12.39 20.91
N PRO A 66 8.43 -12.75 20.79
CA PRO A 66 9.39 -11.96 20.03
C PRO A 66 8.94 -11.73 18.58
N LEU A 67 9.09 -10.52 18.06
CA LEU A 67 8.75 -10.21 16.67
C LEU A 67 9.54 -11.08 15.67
N SER A 68 10.78 -11.42 16.03
CA SER A 68 11.63 -12.31 15.21
C SER A 68 11.12 -13.74 15.08
N GLU A 69 10.22 -14.17 15.97
CA GLU A 69 9.56 -15.49 15.95
C GLU A 69 8.17 -15.44 15.28
N ALA A 70 7.65 -14.24 15.06
CA ALA A 70 6.34 -14.06 14.45
C ALA A 70 6.42 -14.20 12.91
N HIS A 71 5.54 -15.01 12.33
CA HIS A 71 5.38 -15.05 10.87
C HIS A 71 4.32 -14.02 10.47
N LEU A 72 4.79 -12.86 10.00
CA LEU A 72 3.89 -11.81 9.53
C LEU A 72 3.27 -12.17 8.18
N LEU A 73 1.99 -11.87 8.05
CA LEU A 73 1.23 -11.87 6.80
C LEU A 73 0.95 -10.43 6.37
N ALA A 74 0.31 -10.23 5.23
CA ALA A 74 -0.19 -8.90 4.89
C ALA A 74 -1.07 -8.36 6.03
N PRO A 75 -0.92 -7.10 6.44
CA PRO A 75 -1.61 -6.57 7.63
C PRO A 75 -3.13 -6.69 7.58
N ILE A 76 -3.72 -6.59 6.38
CA ILE A 76 -5.12 -6.90 6.12
C ILE A 76 -5.20 -7.87 4.94
N LEU A 77 -5.94 -8.99 5.09
CA LEU A 77 -6.02 -10.04 4.08
C LEU A 77 -7.23 -9.88 3.14
N ASN A 78 -8.29 -9.27 3.63
CA ASN A 78 -9.55 -9.13 2.91
C ASN A 78 -10.06 -7.68 3.00
N PRO A 79 -9.36 -6.69 2.40
CA PRO A 79 -9.89 -5.35 2.30
C PRO A 79 -11.15 -5.32 1.43
N GLY A 80 -11.99 -4.30 1.61
CA GLY A 80 -13.15 -4.05 0.76
C GLY A 80 -12.73 -3.67 -0.65
N GLY A 81 -12.01 -2.55 -0.79
CA GLY A 81 -11.41 -2.05 -2.03
C GLY A 81 -9.91 -1.84 -1.89
N ILE A 82 -9.19 -1.88 -3.02
CA ILE A 82 -7.80 -1.45 -3.15
C ILE A 82 -7.76 -0.45 -4.30
N PHE A 83 -7.76 0.84 -3.96
CA PHE A 83 -7.75 1.94 -4.92
C PHE A 83 -6.31 2.42 -5.09
N CYS A 84 -5.83 2.49 -6.33
CA CYS A 84 -4.45 2.83 -6.65
C CYS A 84 -4.41 4.10 -7.50
N ALA A 85 -3.75 5.14 -7.03
CA ALA A 85 -3.59 6.38 -7.77
C ALA A 85 -2.61 6.21 -8.93
N GLY A 86 -3.05 6.54 -10.15
CA GLY A 86 -2.18 6.51 -11.31
C GLY A 86 -1.50 7.85 -11.55
N SER A 87 -0.20 7.81 -11.93
CA SER A 87 0.60 8.98 -12.32
C SER A 87 0.57 10.14 -11.31
N ASN A 88 0.64 9.83 -10.01
CA ASN A 88 0.39 10.79 -8.94
C ASN A 88 1.65 11.42 -8.32
N TYR A 89 2.83 11.28 -8.94
CA TYR A 89 4.05 11.92 -8.46
C TYR A 89 4.68 12.75 -9.57
N GLY A 90 5.01 14.01 -9.25
CA GLY A 90 5.55 14.97 -10.23
C GLY A 90 6.91 14.56 -10.79
N ASP A 91 7.79 14.00 -9.95
CA ASP A 91 9.09 13.48 -10.35
C ASP A 91 8.96 12.25 -11.29
N HIS A 92 8.01 11.35 -11.02
CA HIS A 92 7.70 10.21 -11.89
C HIS A 92 7.13 10.65 -13.23
N ALA A 93 6.21 11.60 -13.24
CA ALA A 93 5.64 12.15 -14.47
C ALA A 93 6.72 12.80 -15.36
N ALA A 94 7.65 13.54 -14.75
CA ALA A 94 8.79 14.15 -15.44
C ALA A 94 9.76 13.09 -16.01
N GLU A 95 10.08 12.03 -15.25
CA GLU A 95 10.92 10.90 -15.68
C GLU A 95 10.35 10.22 -16.93
N MET A 96 9.06 9.91 -16.91
CA MET A 96 8.37 9.22 -18.01
C MET A 96 8.27 10.09 -19.27
N ALA A 97 8.04 11.38 -19.11
CA ALA A 97 8.05 12.36 -20.21
C ALA A 97 9.44 12.46 -20.85
N ALA A 98 10.48 12.61 -20.04
CA ALA A 98 11.87 12.69 -20.50
C ALA A 98 12.27 11.45 -21.30
N ARG A 99 11.89 10.26 -20.85
CA ARG A 99 12.13 9.00 -21.56
C ARG A 99 11.46 8.96 -22.93
N SER A 100 10.27 9.56 -23.04
CA SER A 100 9.52 9.64 -24.31
C SER A 100 9.96 10.80 -25.20
N GLY A 101 10.99 11.57 -24.80
CA GLY A 101 11.45 12.77 -25.51
C GLY A 101 10.42 13.91 -25.47
N GLN A 102 9.52 13.90 -24.51
CA GLN A 102 8.48 14.91 -24.33
C GLN A 102 8.83 15.86 -23.17
N PRO A 103 8.36 17.10 -23.19
CA PRO A 103 8.46 17.98 -22.02
C PRO A 103 7.66 17.41 -20.84
N ALA A 104 8.04 17.79 -19.61
CA ALA A 104 7.25 17.46 -18.43
C ALA A 104 5.79 17.93 -18.62
N PRO A 105 4.79 17.09 -18.24
CA PRO A 105 3.39 17.50 -18.37
C PRO A 105 3.10 18.70 -17.45
N PRO A 106 2.12 19.54 -17.82
CA PRO A 106 1.66 20.62 -16.94
C PRO A 106 1.05 20.00 -15.67
N ASP A 107 1.06 20.79 -14.59
CA ASP A 107 0.37 20.40 -13.35
C ASP A 107 -1.12 20.14 -13.65
N PRO A 108 -1.63 18.94 -13.35
CA PRO A 108 -3.03 18.59 -13.60
C PRO A 108 -4.04 19.51 -12.91
N HIS A 109 -3.70 20.14 -11.78
CA HIS A 109 -4.55 21.12 -11.09
C HIS A 109 -4.84 22.33 -12.00
N THR A 110 -3.86 22.78 -12.79
CA THR A 110 -4.02 23.90 -13.73
C THR A 110 -5.01 23.60 -14.85
N LEU A 111 -5.26 22.32 -15.10
CA LEU A 111 -6.22 21.81 -16.09
C LEU A 111 -7.58 21.48 -15.47
N GLY A 112 -7.77 21.72 -14.16
CA GLY A 112 -8.99 21.36 -13.43
C GLY A 112 -9.20 19.85 -13.29
N LEU A 113 -8.14 19.06 -13.47
CA LEU A 113 -8.19 17.60 -13.31
C LEU A 113 -8.19 17.22 -11.83
N ARG A 114 -8.60 16.01 -11.57
CA ARG A 114 -8.63 15.37 -10.25
C ARG A 114 -7.80 14.11 -10.27
N SER A 115 -7.53 13.56 -9.10
CA SER A 115 -6.86 12.27 -8.98
C SER A 115 -7.64 11.19 -9.72
N TRP A 116 -6.95 10.32 -10.45
CA TRP A 116 -7.60 9.16 -11.04
C TRP A 116 -7.04 7.88 -10.43
N HIS A 117 -7.90 6.87 -10.32
CA HIS A 117 -7.58 5.63 -9.67
C HIS A 117 -7.98 4.44 -10.52
N PHE A 118 -7.19 3.39 -10.45
CA PHE A 118 -7.56 2.04 -10.86
C PHE A 118 -7.67 1.16 -9.62
N MET A 119 -8.00 -0.10 -9.79
CA MET A 119 -8.16 -1.03 -8.68
C MET A 119 -7.28 -2.25 -8.83
N LYS A 120 -6.77 -2.74 -7.70
CA LYS A 120 -6.28 -4.11 -7.56
C LYS A 120 -7.31 -4.95 -6.82
N THR A 121 -7.31 -6.25 -7.07
CA THR A 121 -8.17 -7.18 -6.34
C THR A 121 -7.46 -7.68 -5.07
N ARG A 122 -8.22 -8.18 -4.11
CA ARG A 122 -7.65 -8.78 -2.88
C ARG A 122 -6.75 -9.98 -3.17
N HIS A 123 -6.90 -10.66 -4.31
CA HIS A 123 -6.05 -11.77 -4.73
C HIS A 123 -4.60 -11.34 -5.02
N CYS A 124 -4.38 -10.05 -5.26
CA CYS A 124 -3.05 -9.49 -5.45
C CYS A 124 -2.22 -9.41 -4.16
N ILE A 125 -2.87 -9.47 -2.99
CA ILE A 125 -2.22 -9.23 -1.70
C ILE A 125 -1.29 -10.38 -1.31
N ILE A 126 -0.09 -10.00 -0.85
CA ILE A 126 0.90 -10.89 -0.26
C ILE A 126 1.62 -10.14 0.88
N GLY A 127 2.08 -10.85 1.89
CA GLY A 127 2.72 -10.25 3.07
C GLY A 127 4.24 -10.11 2.97
N PRO A 128 4.87 -9.55 4.03
CA PRO A 128 6.32 -9.45 4.13
C PRO A 128 6.97 -10.84 4.16
N GLY A 129 8.15 -10.97 3.58
CA GLY A 129 8.91 -12.22 3.50
C GLY A 129 8.34 -13.27 2.55
N ALA A 130 7.14 -13.07 2.02
CA ALA A 130 6.54 -14.00 1.08
C ALA A 130 7.20 -13.88 -0.30
N THR A 131 7.20 -14.99 -1.04
CA THR A 131 7.73 -15.04 -2.40
C THR A 131 6.67 -14.62 -3.41
N VAL A 132 6.98 -13.64 -4.24
CA VAL A 132 6.11 -13.16 -5.32
C VAL A 132 6.26 -14.05 -6.54
N THR A 133 5.20 -14.73 -6.95
CA THR A 133 5.19 -15.43 -8.24
C THR A 133 5.10 -14.42 -9.37
N MET A 134 6.09 -14.42 -10.25
CA MET A 134 6.11 -13.52 -11.39
C MET A 134 4.98 -13.85 -12.38
N GLN A 135 4.37 -12.80 -12.97
CA GLN A 135 3.36 -12.98 -14.01
C GLN A 135 3.94 -13.73 -15.22
N PRO A 136 3.50 -14.98 -15.52
CA PRO A 136 4.19 -15.84 -16.47
C PRO A 136 4.15 -15.34 -17.93
N ARG A 137 3.22 -14.44 -18.25
CA ARG A 137 3.10 -13.83 -19.58
C ARG A 137 3.94 -12.58 -19.75
N SER A 138 4.51 -12.02 -18.66
CA SER A 138 5.27 -10.77 -18.68
C SER A 138 6.77 -11.03 -18.62
N LYS A 139 7.52 -10.23 -19.37
CA LYS A 139 8.98 -10.12 -19.30
C LYS A 139 9.44 -8.78 -18.72
N LYS A 140 8.50 -7.94 -18.27
CA LYS A 140 8.76 -6.58 -17.81
C LYS A 140 8.01 -6.29 -16.52
N ILE A 141 8.28 -7.10 -15.49
CA ILE A 141 7.75 -6.87 -14.14
C ILE A 141 8.53 -5.73 -13.51
N ASP A 142 7.83 -4.70 -13.11
CA ASP A 142 8.35 -3.46 -12.56
C ASP A 142 7.94 -3.29 -11.10
N TRP A 143 8.75 -2.56 -10.34
CA TRP A 143 8.54 -2.20 -8.94
C TRP A 143 7.93 -0.81 -8.82
N GLU A 144 7.12 -0.60 -7.78
CA GLU A 144 6.51 0.69 -7.46
C GLU A 144 6.31 0.80 -5.94
N ILE A 145 7.26 1.46 -5.21
CA ILE A 145 7.01 1.76 -3.79
C ILE A 145 5.88 2.77 -3.68
N GLU A 146 4.93 2.49 -2.79
CA GLU A 146 3.81 3.38 -2.52
C GLU A 146 3.56 3.52 -1.03
N LEU A 147 3.29 4.74 -0.59
CA LEU A 147 2.59 4.96 0.66
C LEU A 147 1.15 4.48 0.48
N ALA A 148 0.70 3.58 1.34
CA ALA A 148 -0.67 3.14 1.38
C ALA A 148 -1.33 3.59 2.68
N LEU A 149 -2.63 3.87 2.65
CA LEU A 149 -3.43 4.17 3.82
C LEU A 149 -4.63 3.22 3.93
N ILE A 150 -5.12 3.04 5.15
CA ILE A 150 -6.31 2.25 5.42
C ILE A 150 -7.40 3.14 6.02
N ILE A 151 -8.60 3.04 5.46
CA ILE A 151 -9.78 3.78 5.95
C ILE A 151 -10.27 3.15 7.26
N GLY A 152 -10.52 3.98 8.26
CA GLY A 152 -11.01 3.55 9.58
C GLY A 152 -12.41 4.07 9.91
N LYS A 153 -12.99 4.93 9.06
CA LYS A 153 -14.32 5.51 9.26
C LYS A 153 -15.01 5.63 7.91
N THR A 154 -16.29 5.29 7.86
CA THR A 154 -17.08 5.39 6.62
C THR A 154 -17.05 6.83 6.08
N ALA A 155 -16.59 6.98 4.83
CA ALA A 155 -16.35 8.25 4.17
C ALA A 155 -17.24 8.40 2.93
N ARG A 156 -18.09 9.42 2.91
CA ARG A 156 -18.94 9.77 1.78
C ARG A 156 -19.03 11.28 1.62
N ASN A 157 -18.69 11.81 0.44
CA ASN A 157 -18.64 13.25 0.15
C ASN A 157 -17.80 14.05 1.19
N VAL A 158 -16.65 13.50 1.55
CA VAL A 158 -15.74 14.10 2.54
C VAL A 158 -15.07 15.32 1.92
N SER A 159 -14.90 16.38 2.74
CA SER A 159 -14.10 17.54 2.35
C SER A 159 -12.60 17.21 2.45
N GLU A 160 -11.77 17.90 1.67
CA GLU A 160 -10.32 17.76 1.79
C GLU A 160 -9.82 18.11 3.19
N ALA A 161 -10.44 19.11 3.84
CA ALA A 161 -10.05 19.55 5.19
C ALA A 161 -10.23 18.44 6.24
N ASP A 162 -11.26 17.60 6.08
CA ASP A 162 -11.62 16.56 7.05
C ASP A 162 -11.07 15.17 6.67
N ALA A 163 -10.43 15.03 5.50
CA ALA A 163 -10.12 13.73 4.90
C ALA A 163 -9.24 12.84 5.78
N LEU A 164 -8.24 13.41 6.46
CA LEU A 164 -7.33 12.64 7.31
C LEU A 164 -8.01 12.06 8.56
N ASP A 165 -9.15 12.60 9.01
CA ASP A 165 -9.93 12.06 10.13
C ASP A 165 -10.56 10.70 9.82
N TYR A 166 -10.53 10.28 8.57
CA TYR A 166 -11.04 8.99 8.10
C TYR A 166 -9.97 7.91 7.99
N VAL A 167 -8.70 8.25 8.20
CA VAL A 167 -7.56 7.35 8.09
C VAL A 167 -7.26 6.68 9.43
N ALA A 168 -7.29 5.34 9.48
CA ALA A 168 -6.88 4.58 10.67
C ALA A 168 -5.36 4.47 10.78
N GLY A 169 -4.64 4.36 9.66
CA GLY A 169 -3.20 4.23 9.64
C GLY A 169 -2.61 4.10 8.25
N TYR A 170 -1.29 3.92 8.22
CA TYR A 170 -0.48 3.86 7.01
C TYR A 170 0.37 2.59 6.97
N LEU A 171 0.69 2.13 5.77
CA LEU A 171 1.51 0.96 5.52
C LEU A 171 2.27 1.11 4.20
N ILE A 172 3.24 0.21 3.96
CA ILE A 172 4.01 0.17 2.71
C ILE A 172 3.31 -0.76 1.73
N ALA A 173 3.23 -0.36 0.46
CA ALA A 173 2.80 -1.19 -0.64
C ALA A 173 3.84 -1.24 -1.76
N ASN A 174 3.84 -2.34 -2.52
CA ASN A 174 4.52 -2.45 -3.81
C ASN A 174 3.47 -2.72 -4.89
N ASP A 175 3.18 -1.72 -5.72
CA ASP A 175 2.21 -1.86 -6.82
C ASP A 175 2.87 -2.49 -8.05
N LEU A 176 3.27 -3.76 -7.94
CA LEU A 176 3.95 -4.48 -9.01
C LEU A 176 3.17 -4.40 -10.33
N SER A 177 3.90 -4.15 -11.42
CA SER A 177 3.35 -3.82 -12.73
C SER A 177 3.94 -4.68 -13.84
N ALA A 178 3.12 -5.37 -14.61
CA ALA A 178 3.52 -6.09 -15.82
C ALA A 178 3.44 -5.15 -17.02
N ARG A 179 4.49 -4.34 -17.24
CA ARG A 179 4.49 -3.21 -18.18
C ARG A 179 4.17 -3.59 -19.63
N ASP A 180 4.59 -4.75 -20.08
CA ASP A 180 4.35 -5.26 -21.43
C ASP A 180 2.93 -5.81 -21.62
N LEU A 181 2.14 -5.95 -20.55
CA LEU A 181 0.75 -6.39 -20.62
C LEU A 181 -0.25 -5.24 -20.51
N GLY A 182 0.20 -4.01 -20.26
CA GLY A 182 -0.68 -2.85 -20.08
C GLY A 182 -1.37 -2.37 -21.37
N ASN A 183 -0.78 -2.68 -22.51
CA ASN A 183 -1.32 -2.32 -23.83
C ASN A 183 -1.25 -3.53 -24.76
N ARG A 184 -2.39 -3.84 -25.39
CA ARG A 184 -2.44 -4.88 -26.42
C ARG A 184 -1.79 -4.40 -27.70
N GLU A 185 -0.83 -5.17 -28.21
CA GLU A 185 -0.12 -4.86 -29.44
C GLU A 185 -1.04 -4.88 -30.66
N GLY A 186 -0.62 -4.20 -31.74
CA GLY A 186 -1.34 -4.17 -33.01
C GLY A 186 -2.64 -3.35 -33.03
N LEU A 187 -3.05 -2.74 -31.90
CA LEU A 187 -4.26 -1.92 -31.83
C LEU A 187 -3.91 -0.42 -31.80
N PRO A 188 -4.69 0.43 -32.47
CA PRO A 188 -4.53 1.87 -32.41
C PRO A 188 -4.81 2.41 -31.00
N ALA A 189 -4.24 3.57 -30.66
CA ALA A 189 -4.44 4.20 -29.36
C ALA A 189 -5.91 4.52 -29.04
N THR A 190 -6.72 4.72 -30.07
CA THR A 190 -8.16 5.02 -29.96
C THR A 190 -9.04 3.79 -29.74
N SER A 191 -8.47 2.58 -29.83
CA SER A 191 -9.25 1.34 -29.61
C SER A 191 -9.61 1.18 -28.15
N SER A 192 -10.87 0.91 -27.85
CA SER A 192 -11.35 0.55 -26.49
C SER A 192 -10.70 -0.72 -25.95
N PHE A 193 -10.14 -1.57 -26.80
CA PHE A 193 -9.43 -2.79 -26.40
C PHE A 193 -7.93 -2.57 -26.18
N LYS A 194 -7.42 -1.33 -26.34
CA LYS A 194 -5.98 -1.04 -26.26
C LYS A 194 -5.43 -1.28 -24.87
N ALA A 195 -6.03 -0.70 -23.84
CA ALA A 195 -5.59 -0.82 -22.46
C ALA A 195 -6.08 -2.12 -21.81
N ASP A 196 -5.22 -2.77 -21.03
CA ASP A 196 -5.55 -3.96 -20.24
C ASP A 196 -5.01 -3.80 -18.80
N TRP A 197 -5.74 -3.04 -17.98
CA TRP A 197 -5.37 -2.77 -16.60
C TRP A 197 -5.39 -4.01 -15.72
N ILE A 198 -6.22 -5.01 -16.02
CA ILE A 198 -6.23 -6.28 -15.28
C ILE A 198 -4.93 -7.04 -15.54
N ALA A 199 -4.54 -7.23 -16.80
CA ALA A 199 -3.29 -7.92 -17.13
C ALA A 199 -2.06 -7.16 -16.63
N HIS A 200 -2.12 -5.82 -16.64
CA HIS A 200 -1.03 -4.93 -16.21
C HIS A 200 -0.78 -4.99 -14.70
N LYS A 201 -1.84 -4.91 -13.90
CA LYS A 201 -1.75 -4.62 -12.46
C LYS A 201 -2.27 -5.74 -11.54
N ASN A 202 -2.93 -6.77 -12.09
CA ASN A 202 -3.58 -7.78 -11.27
C ASN A 202 -3.12 -9.20 -11.63
N TRP A 203 -2.38 -9.82 -10.73
CA TRP A 203 -2.11 -11.26 -10.65
C TRP A 203 -1.82 -11.61 -9.19
N ASP A 204 -1.88 -12.89 -8.85
CA ASP A 204 -1.70 -13.35 -7.48
C ASP A 204 -0.33 -12.90 -6.93
N GLY A 205 -0.36 -12.17 -5.80
CA GLY A 205 0.83 -11.64 -5.15
C GLY A 205 1.39 -10.35 -5.76
N SER A 206 0.71 -9.70 -6.70
CA SER A 206 1.17 -8.45 -7.33
C SER A 206 1.03 -7.19 -6.47
N CYS A 207 0.57 -7.32 -5.21
CA CYS A 207 0.45 -6.23 -4.27
C CYS A 207 1.04 -6.63 -2.89
N PRO A 208 2.36 -6.72 -2.76
CA PRO A 208 2.99 -6.84 -1.45
C PRO A 208 2.57 -5.69 -0.53
N LEU A 209 2.13 -6.01 0.69
CA LEU A 209 1.68 -5.07 1.71
C LEU A 209 2.35 -5.37 3.05
N GLY A 210 2.76 -4.35 3.77
CA GLY A 210 3.31 -4.55 5.11
C GLY A 210 4.32 -3.50 5.57
N PRO A 211 5.13 -3.84 6.58
CA PRO A 211 5.04 -5.06 7.37
C PRO A 211 3.84 -5.06 8.32
N TRP A 212 3.32 -3.89 8.67
CA TRP A 212 2.21 -3.62 9.59
C TRP A 212 1.48 -2.34 9.21
N ILE A 213 0.39 -2.02 9.92
CA ILE A 213 -0.28 -0.73 9.88
C ILE A 213 0.25 0.10 11.05
N THR A 214 0.91 1.22 10.76
CA THR A 214 1.25 2.25 11.75
C THR A 214 0.05 3.18 11.90
N LEU A 215 -0.38 3.45 13.14
CA LEU A 215 -1.57 4.25 13.39
C LEU A 215 -1.39 5.68 12.86
N ALA A 216 -2.47 6.26 12.32
CA ALA A 216 -2.42 7.61 11.76
C ALA A 216 -1.94 8.66 12.77
N ARG A 217 -2.30 8.52 14.05
CA ARG A 217 -1.88 9.41 15.13
C ARG A 217 -0.39 9.37 15.44
N ASP A 218 0.32 8.31 15.02
CA ASP A 218 1.75 8.13 15.24
C ASP A 218 2.61 8.61 14.05
N ILE A 219 1.98 9.08 12.98
CA ILE A 219 2.62 9.67 11.81
C ILE A 219 2.52 11.20 11.88
N PRO A 220 3.66 11.90 12.07
CA PRO A 220 3.65 13.36 12.26
C PRO A 220 3.07 14.13 11.07
N ASN A 221 3.47 13.74 9.86
CA ASN A 221 2.99 14.31 8.61
C ASN A 221 3.05 13.27 7.48
N PRO A 222 1.93 12.73 7.02
CA PRO A 222 1.93 11.73 5.95
C PRO A 222 2.33 12.29 4.57
N HIS A 223 2.38 13.62 4.44
CA HIS A 223 2.82 14.31 3.22
C HIS A 223 4.31 14.67 3.24
N ASP A 224 5.09 14.16 4.20
CA ASP A 224 6.55 14.39 4.27
C ASP A 224 7.25 13.15 4.85
N LEU A 225 7.16 12.04 4.12
CA LEU A 225 7.78 10.77 4.48
C LEU A 225 8.81 10.38 3.40
N LYS A 226 10.03 10.11 3.81
CA LYS A 226 11.07 9.55 2.95
C LYS A 226 10.65 8.16 2.48
N MET A 227 10.82 7.89 1.18
CA MET A 227 10.45 6.63 0.53
C MET A 227 11.65 6.09 -0.24
N VAL A 228 12.11 4.89 0.09
CA VAL A 228 13.27 4.27 -0.55
C VAL A 228 12.95 2.83 -0.95
N LEU A 229 13.24 2.47 -2.21
CA LEU A 229 13.20 1.11 -2.69
C LEU A 229 14.57 0.71 -3.24
N ASP A 230 15.06 -0.46 -2.86
CA ASP A 230 16.21 -1.10 -3.46
C ASP A 230 15.86 -2.47 -4.06
N VAL A 231 16.59 -2.84 -5.10
CA VAL A 231 16.60 -4.18 -5.69
C VAL A 231 18.00 -4.75 -5.52
N ASN A 232 18.12 -5.87 -4.81
CA ASN A 232 19.41 -6.51 -4.51
C ASN A 232 20.43 -5.57 -3.84
N GLY A 233 19.95 -4.64 -2.98
CA GLY A 233 20.78 -3.66 -2.30
C GLY A 233 21.17 -2.43 -3.14
N VAL A 234 20.69 -2.35 -4.41
CA VAL A 234 20.90 -1.17 -5.25
C VAL A 234 19.65 -0.29 -5.23
N VAL A 235 19.78 0.92 -4.70
CA VAL A 235 18.67 1.89 -4.62
C VAL A 235 18.16 2.22 -6.02
N LYS A 236 16.86 2.05 -6.21
CA LYS A 236 16.12 2.32 -7.45
C LYS A 236 15.20 3.53 -7.33
N GLN A 237 14.45 3.63 -6.24
CA GLN A 237 13.60 4.78 -5.93
C GLN A 237 14.10 5.41 -4.64
N ASP A 238 14.22 6.73 -4.63
CA ASP A 238 14.64 7.55 -3.49
C ASP A 238 13.94 8.90 -3.59
N SER A 239 12.82 9.05 -2.90
CA SER A 239 11.93 10.19 -3.03
C SER A 239 11.22 10.49 -1.70
N ASN A 240 10.15 11.30 -1.76
CA ASN A 240 9.39 11.72 -0.59
C ASN A 240 7.91 11.84 -0.94
N SER A 241 7.01 11.54 0.00
CA SER A 241 5.56 11.66 -0.20
C SER A 241 5.10 13.10 -0.49
N SER A 242 5.92 14.11 -0.21
CA SER A 242 5.65 15.51 -0.58
C SER A 242 5.65 15.77 -2.09
N HIS A 243 6.14 14.84 -2.90
CA HIS A 243 6.13 14.93 -4.35
C HIS A 243 4.82 14.45 -5.00
N MET A 244 3.82 14.04 -4.18
CA MET A 244 2.49 13.74 -4.70
C MET A 244 1.91 14.96 -5.42
N ILE A 245 1.32 14.73 -6.59
CA ILE A 245 0.54 15.74 -7.32
C ILE A 245 -0.77 15.98 -6.57
N PHE A 246 -1.60 14.95 -6.43
CA PHE A 246 -2.79 14.96 -5.61
C PHE A 246 -2.46 14.36 -4.24
N ASN A 247 -2.50 15.15 -3.19
CA ASN A 247 -2.21 14.69 -1.85
C ASN A 247 -3.28 13.74 -1.30
N ILE A 248 -3.06 13.17 -0.13
CA ILE A 248 -3.97 12.17 0.47
C ILE A 248 -5.38 12.75 0.67
N ASN A 249 -5.48 14.01 1.07
CA ASN A 249 -6.75 14.67 1.32
C ASN A 249 -7.59 14.76 0.03
N GLU A 250 -6.98 15.17 -1.07
CA GLU A 250 -7.60 15.26 -2.39
C GLU A 250 -8.06 13.89 -2.89
N GLN A 251 -7.22 12.86 -2.73
CA GLN A 251 -7.54 11.49 -3.14
C GLN A 251 -8.76 10.94 -2.38
N ILE A 252 -8.81 11.07 -1.06
CA ILE A 252 -9.96 10.64 -0.24
C ILE A 252 -11.21 11.43 -0.62
N ALA A 253 -11.10 12.75 -0.78
CA ALA A 253 -12.22 13.59 -1.16
C ALA A 253 -12.79 13.17 -2.52
N ASP A 254 -11.94 12.96 -3.51
CA ASP A 254 -12.37 12.55 -4.86
C ASP A 254 -13.00 11.16 -4.89
N LEU A 255 -12.37 10.17 -4.27
CA LEU A 255 -12.91 8.81 -4.19
C LEU A 255 -14.26 8.83 -3.47
N SER A 256 -14.39 9.55 -2.35
CA SER A 256 -15.61 9.59 -1.55
C SER A 256 -16.79 10.30 -2.26
N ARG A 257 -16.54 11.08 -3.29
CA ARG A 257 -17.59 11.65 -4.15
C ARG A 257 -18.22 10.60 -5.07
N ASN A 258 -17.43 9.65 -5.54
CA ASN A 258 -17.90 8.63 -6.47
C ASN A 258 -18.68 7.53 -5.75
N PHE A 259 -18.17 7.06 -4.61
CA PHE A 259 -18.79 5.98 -3.81
C PHE A 259 -18.45 6.14 -2.33
N THR A 260 -19.06 5.34 -1.49
CA THR A 260 -18.74 5.29 -0.06
C THR A 260 -17.48 4.46 0.15
N LEU A 261 -16.45 5.05 0.75
CA LEU A 261 -15.32 4.30 1.28
C LEU A 261 -15.71 3.70 2.63
N HIS A 262 -15.34 2.45 2.85
CA HIS A 262 -15.63 1.72 4.07
C HIS A 262 -14.38 1.46 4.90
N PRO A 263 -14.50 1.29 6.22
CA PRO A 263 -13.39 0.83 7.05
C PRO A 263 -12.77 -0.44 6.50
N GLY A 264 -11.44 -0.46 6.40
CA GLY A 264 -10.69 -1.56 5.79
C GLY A 264 -10.41 -1.40 4.29
N ASP A 265 -10.97 -0.38 3.61
CA ASP A 265 -10.54 -0.03 2.26
C ASP A 265 -9.12 0.53 2.26
N LEU A 266 -8.36 0.22 1.22
CA LEU A 266 -6.99 0.68 1.01
C LEU A 266 -6.93 1.70 -0.12
N ILE A 267 -6.14 2.74 0.07
CA ILE A 267 -5.74 3.67 -0.98
C ILE A 267 -4.22 3.63 -1.09
N LEU A 268 -3.70 3.26 -2.25
CA LEU A 268 -2.31 3.34 -2.63
C LEU A 268 -2.12 4.67 -3.36
N THR A 269 -1.17 5.50 -2.89
CA THR A 269 -1.13 6.92 -3.25
C THR A 269 -0.34 7.24 -4.52
N GLY A 270 0.13 6.21 -5.23
CA GLY A 270 1.03 6.36 -6.39
C GLY A 270 2.49 6.17 -6.01
N THR A 271 3.33 6.01 -7.03
CA THR A 271 4.76 5.76 -6.90
C THR A 271 5.59 6.94 -7.42
N PRO A 272 6.73 7.28 -6.77
CA PRO A 272 7.66 8.30 -7.25
C PRO A 272 8.54 7.80 -8.41
N ALA A 273 9.42 8.69 -8.92
CA ALA A 273 10.43 8.38 -9.91
C ALA A 273 11.36 7.22 -9.50
N GLY A 274 12.01 6.60 -10.49
CA GLY A 274 12.97 5.50 -10.32
C GLY A 274 12.39 4.14 -10.59
N VAL A 275 11.20 4.06 -11.19
CA VAL A 275 10.60 2.79 -11.64
C VAL A 275 11.45 2.15 -12.75
N GLY A 276 11.38 0.83 -12.87
CA GLY A 276 12.12 0.07 -13.87
C GLY A 276 11.79 0.48 -15.31
N ALA A 277 10.53 0.80 -15.58
CA ALA A 277 10.11 1.32 -16.88
C ALA A 277 10.85 2.61 -17.26
N GLY A 278 11.09 3.52 -16.31
CA GLY A 278 11.91 4.73 -16.53
C GLY A 278 13.35 4.41 -16.89
N ARG A 279 13.92 3.34 -16.37
CA ARG A 279 15.32 2.92 -16.54
C ARG A 279 15.53 1.88 -17.63
N GLY A 280 14.48 1.21 -18.09
CA GLY A 280 14.60 0.04 -18.97
C GLY A 280 15.07 -1.23 -18.24
N GLU A 281 14.90 -1.28 -16.92
CA GLU A 281 15.27 -2.38 -16.04
C GLU A 281 14.00 -3.07 -15.51
N PHE A 282 14.03 -4.38 -15.33
CA PHE A 282 12.87 -5.14 -14.84
C PHE A 282 13.32 -6.25 -13.89
N LEU A 283 12.42 -6.65 -13.01
CA LEU A 283 12.66 -7.71 -12.04
C LEU A 283 12.85 -9.06 -12.72
N ASN A 284 13.75 -9.84 -12.15
CA ASN A 284 14.05 -11.20 -12.54
C ASN A 284 13.77 -12.16 -11.37
N LYS A 285 13.63 -13.42 -11.70
CA LYS A 285 13.54 -14.47 -10.70
C LYS A 285 14.79 -14.46 -9.80
N GLY A 286 14.57 -14.50 -8.48
CA GLY A 286 15.61 -14.43 -7.46
C GLY A 286 15.92 -13.02 -6.95
N ASP A 287 15.39 -11.97 -7.60
CA ASP A 287 15.59 -10.60 -7.12
C ASP A 287 14.90 -10.39 -5.77
N VAL A 288 15.58 -9.68 -4.87
CA VAL A 288 15.07 -9.24 -3.58
C VAL A 288 14.74 -7.77 -3.65
N VAL A 289 13.48 -7.44 -3.43
CA VAL A 289 12.96 -6.07 -3.44
C VAL A 289 12.69 -5.65 -1.99
N ARG A 290 13.28 -4.52 -1.59
CA ARG A 290 13.18 -3.97 -0.24
C ARG A 290 12.65 -2.54 -0.30
N LEU A 291 11.59 -2.28 0.46
CA LEU A 291 10.90 -1.01 0.52
C LEU A 291 10.95 -0.47 1.95
N ARG A 292 11.27 0.80 2.09
CA ARG A 292 11.28 1.52 3.38
C ARG A 292 10.56 2.85 3.22
N ILE A 293 9.67 3.13 4.16
CA ILE A 293 9.06 4.45 4.33
C ILE A 293 9.23 4.85 5.79
N ASP A 294 9.57 6.10 6.04
CA ASP A 294 9.77 6.63 7.38
C ASP A 294 8.59 6.28 8.28
N HIS A 295 8.89 5.82 9.50
CA HIS A 295 7.93 5.39 10.54
C HIS A 295 7.11 4.14 10.21
N LEU A 296 7.18 3.57 9.00
CA LEU A 296 6.37 2.42 8.59
C LEU A 296 7.14 1.08 8.61
N GLY A 297 8.45 1.11 8.83
CA GLY A 297 9.29 -0.08 8.85
C GLY A 297 9.80 -0.49 7.46
N GLU A 298 9.94 -1.80 7.25
CA GLU A 298 10.53 -2.35 6.04
C GLU A 298 9.68 -3.51 5.49
N LEU A 299 9.40 -3.50 4.20
CA LEU A 299 8.74 -4.58 3.47
C LEU A 299 9.75 -5.22 2.52
N VAL A 300 9.95 -6.53 2.63
CA VAL A 300 10.91 -7.29 1.79
C VAL A 300 10.21 -8.48 1.16
N ASN A 301 10.40 -8.65 -0.14
CA ASN A 301 9.90 -9.80 -0.88
C ASN A 301 10.93 -10.31 -1.89
N THR A 302 10.87 -11.60 -2.21
CA THR A 302 11.72 -12.25 -3.22
C THR A 302 10.86 -12.64 -4.42
N MET A 303 11.37 -12.44 -5.62
CA MET A 303 10.72 -12.81 -6.87
C MET A 303 10.99 -14.27 -7.25
N ALA A 304 9.98 -15.03 -7.74
CA ALA A 304 10.12 -16.46 -8.11
C ALA A 304 9.43 -16.85 -9.43
#